data_c0ed42b93ac245b71f29eeed65f8313a
#
_entry.id   c0ed42b93ac245b71f29eeed65f8313a
#
_cell.length_a   1.000
_cell.length_b   1.000
_cell.length_c   1.000
_cell.angle_alpha   90.00
_cell.angle_beta   90.00
_cell.angle_gamma   90.00
#
_symmetry.space_group_name_H-M   'P 1'
#
loop_
_entity.id
_entity.type
_entity.pdbx_description
1 polymer ?
#
loop_
_entity_poly.entity_id
_entity_poly.type
_entity_poly.pdbx_seq_one_letter_code
_entity_poly.pdbx_strand_id
1 'polypeptide(L)'
;IIITNIFKILNTDYLEHFKGRCINTHWSLLPSFPGLIGEQTIKAALEYKEKIIGSTVHYVSKEIDKGEPIAQVAFSVHENKELDFHKDAMFRGCSIALFISLKKLLSKKSNYCNSGIIKITNIDYILNPYSEIPAILNNEDFWGEIKNWR
;
A
#
# COMPACT_ATOMS: atom_id res chain seq x y z
N ILE A 1 17.59 -1.80 0.62
CA ILE A 1 16.29 -1.22 0.23
C ILE A 1 16.04 -0.01 1.10
N ILE A 2 15.60 1.07 0.50
CA ILE A 2 15.26 2.32 1.17
C ILE A 2 13.75 2.49 1.01
N ILE A 3 13.05 2.55 2.14
CA ILE A 3 11.61 2.81 2.16
C ILE A 3 11.43 4.31 2.30
N THR A 4 10.77 4.92 1.33
CA THR A 4 10.45 6.33 1.37
C THR A 4 8.99 6.51 1.80
N ASN A 5 8.78 7.29 2.83
CA ASN A 5 7.47 7.78 3.27
C ASN A 5 7.63 9.24 3.63
N ILE A 6 8.07 10.02 2.65
CA ILE A 6 8.39 11.43 2.81
C ILE A 6 7.58 12.27 1.84
N PHE A 7 7.12 13.42 2.30
CA PHE A 7 6.35 14.38 1.50
C PHE A 7 7.27 15.34 0.70
N LYS A 8 8.43 14.85 0.27
CA LYS A 8 9.40 15.61 -0.52
C LYS A 8 9.80 14.83 -1.75
N ILE A 9 9.91 15.55 -2.87
CA ILE A 9 10.46 15.00 -4.11
C ILE A 9 11.96 14.78 -3.89
N LEU A 10 12.41 13.55 -4.12
CA LEU A 10 13.82 13.20 -4.07
C LEU A 10 14.54 13.78 -5.30
N ASN A 11 15.73 14.33 -5.11
CA ASN A 11 16.52 14.84 -6.21
C ASN A 11 17.03 13.71 -7.12
N THR A 12 17.36 14.07 -8.36
CA THR A 12 17.81 13.12 -9.38
C THR A 12 19.07 12.38 -8.99
N ASP A 13 20.04 13.07 -8.40
CA ASP A 13 21.34 12.46 -8.02
C ASP A 13 21.14 11.39 -6.95
N TYR A 14 20.25 11.64 -5.98
CA TYR A 14 19.88 10.65 -4.97
C TYR A 14 19.25 9.41 -5.62
N LEU A 15 18.29 9.62 -6.53
CA LEU A 15 17.59 8.54 -7.21
C LEU A 15 18.53 7.72 -8.11
N GLU A 16 19.50 8.35 -8.75
CA GLU A 16 20.51 7.66 -9.56
C GLU A 16 21.46 6.85 -8.68
N HIS A 17 21.91 7.43 -7.57
CA HIS A 17 22.80 6.72 -6.63
C HIS A 17 22.15 5.47 -6.03
N PHE A 18 20.86 5.56 -5.72
CA PHE A 18 20.06 4.46 -5.12
C PHE A 18 19.12 3.79 -6.11
N LYS A 19 19.40 3.84 -7.40
CA LYS A 19 18.56 3.28 -8.47
C LYS A 19 18.13 1.85 -8.17
N GLY A 20 16.83 1.58 -8.23
CA GLY A 20 16.23 0.26 -7.96
C GLY A 20 16.26 -0.16 -6.49
N ARG A 21 16.65 0.74 -5.56
CA ARG A 21 16.71 0.45 -4.12
C ARG A 21 15.69 1.24 -3.31
N CYS A 22 15.08 2.28 -3.89
CA CYS A 22 14.07 3.10 -3.24
C CYS A 22 12.69 2.61 -3.59
N ILE A 23 11.85 2.37 -2.60
CA ILE A 23 10.45 2.01 -2.74
C ILE A 23 9.58 3.00 -1.95
N ASN A 24 8.37 3.23 -2.43
CA ASN A 24 7.39 4.10 -1.77
C ASN A 24 6.05 3.39 -1.60
N THR A 25 5.31 3.77 -0.56
CA THR A 25 3.92 3.35 -0.38
C THR A 25 2.99 4.48 -0.77
N HIS A 26 2.03 4.19 -1.63
CA HIS A 26 1.04 5.14 -2.10
C HIS A 26 -0.38 4.65 -1.79
N TRP A 27 -1.25 5.56 -1.32
CA TRP A 27 -2.60 5.24 -0.86
C TRP A 27 -3.63 5.21 -1.99
N SER A 28 -3.24 4.70 -3.15
CA SER A 28 -4.15 4.39 -4.24
C SER A 28 -3.68 3.16 -5.02
N LEU A 29 -4.56 2.60 -5.82
CA LEU A 29 -4.22 1.60 -6.83
C LEU A 29 -3.64 2.33 -8.04
N LEU A 30 -2.32 2.58 -8.03
CA LEU A 30 -1.68 3.22 -9.18
C LEU A 30 -2.00 2.47 -10.49
N PRO A 31 -2.29 3.19 -11.57
CA PRO A 31 -2.04 4.62 -11.82
C PRO A 31 -3.16 5.58 -11.39
N SER A 32 -4.15 5.16 -10.61
CA SER A 32 -5.17 6.08 -10.09
C SER A 32 -4.57 7.08 -9.09
N PHE A 33 -4.95 8.35 -9.17
CA PHE A 33 -4.61 9.43 -8.24
C PHE A 33 -3.12 9.61 -7.93
N PRO A 34 -2.23 9.68 -8.94
CA PRO A 34 -0.83 9.96 -8.70
C PRO A 34 -0.65 11.37 -8.13
N GLY A 35 0.32 11.57 -7.26
CA GLY A 35 0.64 12.87 -6.66
C GLY A 35 -0.26 13.32 -5.52
N LEU A 36 -1.40 12.67 -5.27
CA LEU A 36 -2.20 12.92 -4.08
C LEU A 36 -1.58 12.26 -2.85
N ILE A 37 -1.76 12.85 -1.67
CA ILE A 37 -1.07 12.42 -0.46
C ILE A 37 -2.08 11.93 0.59
N GLY A 38 -1.83 10.72 1.11
CA GLY A 38 -2.57 10.17 2.25
C GLY A 38 -4.08 10.16 2.03
N GLU A 39 -4.84 10.76 2.95
CA GLU A 39 -6.31 10.73 2.88
C GLU A 39 -6.91 11.46 1.67
N GLN A 40 -6.14 12.31 0.98
CA GLN A 40 -6.62 12.99 -0.24
C GLN A 40 -6.96 11.97 -1.33
N THR A 41 -6.19 10.87 -1.43
CA THR A 41 -6.47 9.80 -2.38
C THR A 41 -7.78 9.09 -2.08
N ILE A 42 -8.07 8.85 -0.80
CA ILE A 42 -9.33 8.20 -0.39
C ILE A 42 -10.50 9.13 -0.66
N LYS A 43 -10.39 10.43 -0.31
CA LYS A 43 -11.44 11.41 -0.58
C LYS A 43 -11.75 11.50 -2.07
N ALA A 44 -10.71 11.59 -2.92
CA ALA A 44 -10.88 11.61 -4.36
C ALA A 44 -11.59 10.34 -4.87
N ALA A 45 -11.17 9.16 -4.41
CA ALA A 45 -11.79 7.90 -4.80
C ALA A 45 -13.27 7.82 -4.40
N LEU A 46 -13.63 8.30 -3.20
CA LEU A 46 -15.02 8.36 -2.75
C LEU A 46 -15.86 9.36 -3.57
N GLU A 47 -15.30 10.52 -3.92
CA GLU A 47 -15.95 11.50 -4.80
C GLU A 47 -16.21 10.93 -6.20
N TYR A 48 -15.25 10.18 -6.76
CA TYR A 48 -15.41 9.45 -8.03
C TYR A 48 -16.30 8.21 -7.92
N LYS A 49 -16.79 7.89 -6.71
CA LYS A 49 -17.63 6.71 -6.44
C LYS A 49 -16.97 5.40 -6.83
N GLU A 50 -15.64 5.32 -6.66
CA GLU A 50 -14.93 4.06 -6.86
C GLU A 50 -15.47 3.00 -5.91
N LYS A 51 -15.55 1.76 -6.39
CA LYS A 51 -16.05 0.62 -5.58
C LYS A 51 -14.93 -0.19 -4.95
N ILE A 52 -13.72 -0.07 -5.48
CA ILE A 52 -12.52 -0.74 -5.01
C ILE A 52 -11.42 0.30 -4.90
N ILE A 53 -10.83 0.38 -3.72
CA ILE A 53 -9.68 1.23 -3.43
C ILE A 53 -8.54 0.40 -2.86
N GLY A 54 -7.37 0.97 -2.71
CA GLY A 54 -6.25 0.22 -2.16
C GLY A 54 -4.95 0.99 -2.18
N SER A 55 -3.88 0.27 -1.94
CA SER A 55 -2.53 0.80 -1.84
C SER A 55 -1.60 0.15 -2.84
N THR A 56 -0.57 0.88 -3.23
CA THR A 56 0.51 0.40 -4.10
C THR A 56 1.86 0.63 -3.43
N VAL A 57 2.70 -0.40 -3.42
CA VAL A 57 4.14 -0.24 -3.20
C VAL A 57 4.81 -0.31 -4.56
N HIS A 58 5.62 0.70 -4.87
CA HIS A 58 6.27 0.83 -6.17
C HIS A 58 7.72 1.29 -6.02
N TYR A 59 8.53 1.08 -7.03
CA TYR A 59 9.85 1.69 -7.11
C TYR A 59 9.71 3.20 -7.28
N VAL A 60 10.58 3.95 -6.59
CA VAL A 60 10.64 5.40 -6.80
C VAL A 60 11.34 5.70 -8.12
N SER A 61 10.75 6.58 -8.91
CA SER A 61 11.25 7.05 -10.20
C SER A 61 11.37 8.58 -10.23
N LYS A 62 11.91 9.14 -11.32
CA LYS A 62 11.98 10.61 -11.52
C LYS A 62 10.59 11.25 -11.64
N GLU A 63 9.63 10.51 -12.17
CA GLU A 63 8.24 10.95 -12.26
C GLU A 63 7.46 10.52 -11.04
N ILE A 64 6.65 11.43 -10.50
CA ILE A 64 5.87 11.19 -9.28
C ILE A 64 4.92 10.03 -9.49
N ASP A 65 5.02 9.03 -8.60
CA ASP A 65 4.17 7.84 -8.51
C ASP A 65 4.05 7.02 -9.81
N LYS A 66 5.05 7.14 -10.73
CA LYS A 66 5.10 6.39 -11.99
C LYS A 66 6.10 5.24 -12.02
N GLY A 67 6.73 4.93 -10.90
CA GLY A 67 7.63 3.77 -10.81
C GLY A 67 6.86 2.45 -10.91
N GLU A 68 7.55 1.40 -11.32
CA GLU A 68 6.98 0.06 -11.47
C GLU A 68 6.39 -0.45 -10.15
N PRO A 69 5.12 -0.90 -10.12
CA PRO A 69 4.50 -1.48 -8.95
C PRO A 69 5.16 -2.81 -8.56
N ILE A 70 5.37 -3.00 -7.26
CA ILE A 70 5.93 -4.22 -6.67
C ILE A 70 4.81 -5.09 -6.10
N ALA A 71 3.89 -4.45 -5.37
CA ALA A 71 2.71 -5.08 -4.81
C ALA A 71 1.55 -4.07 -4.72
N GLN A 72 0.35 -4.58 -4.85
CA GLN A 72 -0.88 -3.84 -4.65
C GLN A 72 -1.80 -4.63 -3.71
N VAL A 73 -2.49 -3.91 -2.83
CA VAL A 73 -3.50 -4.47 -1.93
C VAL A 73 -4.77 -3.64 -2.06
N ALA A 74 -5.84 -4.29 -2.45
CA ALA A 74 -7.13 -3.66 -2.71
C ALA A 74 -8.21 -4.16 -1.74
N PHE A 75 -9.22 -3.34 -1.50
CA PHE A 75 -10.41 -3.69 -0.73
C PHE A 75 -11.63 -2.90 -1.22
N SER A 76 -12.82 -3.42 -0.92
CA SER A 76 -14.07 -2.78 -1.33
C SER A 76 -14.36 -1.52 -0.51
N VAL A 77 -14.90 -0.50 -1.16
CA VAL A 77 -15.47 0.67 -0.48
C VAL A 77 -16.76 0.25 0.22
N HIS A 78 -16.88 0.62 1.49
CA HIS A 78 -18.08 0.42 2.29
C HIS A 78 -18.87 1.73 2.36
N GLU A 79 -19.90 1.87 1.51
CA GLU A 79 -20.65 3.12 1.33
C GLU A 79 -21.28 3.67 2.63
N ASN A 80 -21.57 2.79 3.60
CA ASN A 80 -22.15 3.15 4.88
C ASN A 80 -21.10 3.43 5.98
N LYS A 81 -19.83 3.53 5.62
CA LYS A 81 -18.74 3.78 6.56
C LYS A 81 -18.12 5.14 6.33
N GLU A 82 -17.72 5.76 7.43
CA GLU A 82 -17.05 7.06 7.44
C GLU A 82 -15.62 6.99 6.89
N LEU A 83 -15.04 8.14 6.59
CA LEU A 83 -13.69 8.28 6.08
C LEU A 83 -12.64 7.57 6.96
N ASP A 84 -12.77 7.65 8.27
CA ASP A 84 -11.82 7.05 9.21
C ASP A 84 -11.76 5.52 9.11
N PHE A 85 -12.89 4.87 8.82
CA PHE A 85 -12.89 3.44 8.52
C PHE A 85 -12.03 3.12 7.30
N HIS A 86 -12.18 3.89 6.22
CA HIS A 86 -11.40 3.69 5.00
C HIS A 86 -9.91 4.03 5.20
N LYS A 87 -9.60 5.01 6.04
CA LYS A 87 -8.21 5.34 6.42
C LYS A 87 -7.55 4.18 7.17
N ASP A 88 -8.26 3.59 8.15
CA ASP A 88 -7.76 2.44 8.90
C ASP A 88 -7.55 1.22 7.98
N ALA A 89 -8.52 0.93 7.11
CA ALA A 89 -8.40 -0.14 6.12
C ALA A 89 -7.23 0.09 5.16
N MET A 90 -7.07 1.31 4.67
CA MET A 90 -5.98 1.70 3.78
C MET A 90 -4.62 1.55 4.46
N PHE A 91 -4.49 1.98 5.71
CA PHE A 91 -3.25 1.83 6.45
C PHE A 91 -2.84 0.35 6.63
N ARG A 92 -3.80 -0.52 6.95
CA ARG A 92 -3.58 -1.97 7.00
C ARG A 92 -3.15 -2.50 5.64
N GLY A 93 -3.86 -2.10 4.57
CA GLY A 93 -3.52 -2.46 3.19
C GLY A 93 -2.10 -2.04 2.81
N CYS A 94 -1.68 -0.81 3.15
CA CYS A 94 -0.31 -0.33 2.95
C CYS A 94 0.73 -1.17 3.69
N SER A 95 0.47 -1.51 4.95
CA SER A 95 1.37 -2.31 5.76
C SER A 95 1.55 -3.72 5.17
N ILE A 96 0.47 -4.32 4.70
CA ILE A 96 0.48 -5.62 4.03
C ILE A 96 1.23 -5.53 2.70
N ALA A 97 0.95 -4.53 1.88
CA ALA A 97 1.62 -4.33 0.60
C ALA A 97 3.14 -4.14 0.79
N LEU A 98 3.54 -3.37 1.82
CA LEU A 98 4.94 -3.19 2.16
C LEU A 98 5.58 -4.50 2.61
N PHE A 99 4.92 -5.28 3.47
CA PHE A 99 5.41 -6.60 3.90
C PHE A 99 5.63 -7.53 2.71
N ILE A 100 4.64 -7.63 1.81
CA ILE A 100 4.72 -8.46 0.59
C ILE A 100 5.88 -8.00 -0.29
N SER A 101 6.02 -6.69 -0.48
CA SER A 101 7.10 -6.09 -1.29
C SER A 101 8.47 -6.41 -0.71
N LEU A 102 8.66 -6.25 0.59
CA LEU A 102 9.92 -6.58 1.26
C LEU A 102 10.23 -8.07 1.16
N LYS A 103 9.24 -8.93 1.40
CA LYS A 103 9.39 -10.38 1.27
C LYS A 103 9.80 -10.76 -0.16
N LYS A 104 9.17 -10.16 -1.19
CA LYS A 104 9.51 -10.36 -2.61
C LYS A 104 10.94 -9.89 -2.92
N LEU A 105 11.33 -8.72 -2.45
CA LEU A 105 12.64 -8.12 -2.76
C LEU A 105 13.80 -8.78 -2.00
N LEU A 106 13.56 -9.33 -0.82
CA LEU A 106 14.57 -9.98 0.01
C LEU A 106 14.65 -11.49 -0.21
N SER A 107 13.63 -12.10 -0.79
CA SER A 107 13.61 -13.53 -1.05
C SER A 107 14.38 -13.88 -2.32
N LYS A 108 15.22 -14.91 -2.25
CA LYS A 108 15.87 -15.51 -3.43
C LYS A 108 14.93 -16.44 -4.21
N LYS A 109 13.73 -16.74 -3.68
CA LYS A 109 12.74 -17.64 -4.31
C LYS A 109 11.55 -16.82 -4.81
N SER A 110 11.22 -16.96 -6.08
CA SER A 110 10.15 -16.22 -6.78
C SER A 110 8.84 -17.01 -6.88
N ASN A 111 8.44 -17.76 -5.86
CA ASN A 111 7.15 -18.47 -5.88
C ASN A 111 6.03 -17.57 -5.34
N TYR A 112 5.74 -16.49 -6.07
CA TYR A 112 4.58 -15.65 -5.75
C TYR A 112 3.43 -16.03 -6.69
N CYS A 113 2.30 -16.40 -6.10
CA CYS A 113 1.05 -16.56 -6.84
C CYS A 113 0.60 -15.21 -7.43
N ASN A 114 -0.19 -15.26 -8.49
CA ASN A 114 -0.64 -14.05 -9.19
C ASN A 114 -1.44 -13.11 -8.28
N SER A 115 -2.47 -13.62 -7.62
CA SER A 115 -3.29 -12.87 -6.66
C SER A 115 -4.00 -13.81 -5.69
N GLY A 116 -4.47 -13.29 -4.58
CA GLY A 116 -5.26 -14.02 -3.59
C GLY A 116 -6.02 -13.08 -2.67
N ILE A 117 -6.94 -13.64 -1.90
CA ILE A 117 -7.76 -12.90 -0.95
C ILE A 117 -7.41 -13.35 0.46
N ILE A 118 -7.28 -12.40 1.36
CA ILE A 118 -7.18 -12.62 2.80
C ILE A 118 -8.23 -11.80 3.52
N LYS A 119 -8.69 -12.29 4.65
CA LYS A 119 -9.59 -11.55 5.54
C LYS A 119 -8.81 -11.08 6.75
N ILE A 120 -8.84 -9.78 7.00
CA ILE A 120 -8.28 -9.18 8.22
C ILE A 120 -9.38 -8.39 8.87
N THR A 121 -9.66 -8.72 10.14
CA THR A 121 -10.83 -8.19 10.82
C THR A 121 -12.10 -8.50 10.02
N ASN A 122 -12.87 -7.51 9.60
CA ASN A 122 -14.08 -7.68 8.79
C ASN A 122 -13.91 -7.19 7.35
N ILE A 123 -12.68 -7.08 6.86
CA ILE A 123 -12.37 -6.58 5.52
C ILE A 123 -11.66 -7.66 4.72
N ASP A 124 -12.16 -7.93 3.51
CA ASP A 124 -11.50 -8.79 2.55
C ASP A 124 -10.50 -7.96 1.73
N TYR A 125 -9.23 -8.35 1.80
CA TYR A 125 -8.15 -7.73 1.04
C TYR A 125 -7.74 -8.62 -0.12
N ILE A 126 -7.67 -8.04 -1.31
CA ILE A 126 -7.11 -8.66 -2.51
C ILE A 126 -5.65 -8.29 -2.58
N LEU A 127 -4.76 -9.28 -2.58
CA LEU A 127 -3.32 -9.12 -2.63
C LEU A 127 -2.78 -9.47 -4.02
N ASN A 128 -1.95 -8.62 -4.57
CA ASN A 128 -1.21 -8.90 -5.81
C ASN A 128 0.24 -8.39 -5.69
N PRO A 129 1.27 -9.27 -5.68
CA PRO A 129 1.14 -10.72 -5.67
C PRO A 129 0.63 -11.27 -4.32
N TYR A 130 0.02 -12.44 -4.35
CA TYR A 130 -0.38 -13.12 -3.12
C TYR A 130 0.84 -13.59 -2.33
N SER A 131 0.79 -13.45 -1.02
CA SER A 131 1.75 -14.01 -0.08
C SER A 131 1.07 -14.26 1.26
N GLU A 132 1.49 -15.32 1.93
CA GLU A 132 1.12 -15.50 3.34
C GLU A 132 1.65 -14.35 4.18
N ILE A 133 0.79 -13.80 5.02
CA ILE A 133 1.11 -12.72 5.94
C ILE A 133 1.28 -13.26 7.37
N PRO A 134 2.07 -12.60 8.22
CA PRO A 134 2.21 -12.98 9.62
C PRO A 134 0.87 -12.95 10.35
N ALA A 135 0.63 -13.91 11.24
CA ALA A 135 -0.60 -14.01 12.03
C ALA A 135 -0.89 -12.72 12.86
N ILE A 136 0.16 -12.02 13.28
CA ILE A 136 0.02 -10.74 14.00
C ILE A 136 -0.77 -9.70 13.22
N LEU A 137 -0.69 -9.69 11.89
CA LEU A 137 -1.45 -8.78 11.05
C LEU A 137 -2.95 -9.11 10.97
N ASN A 138 -3.37 -10.26 11.50
CA ASN A 138 -4.78 -10.62 11.65
C ASN A 138 -5.32 -10.39 13.07
N ASN A 139 -4.56 -9.75 13.94
CA ASN A 139 -4.94 -9.47 15.31
C ASN A 139 -5.45 -8.03 15.44
N GLU A 140 -6.69 -7.85 15.94
CA GLU A 140 -7.30 -6.52 16.13
C GLU A 140 -6.59 -5.70 17.22
N ASP A 141 -6.13 -6.34 18.28
CA ASP A 141 -5.42 -5.65 19.38
C ASP A 141 -4.13 -5.01 18.86
N PHE A 142 -3.39 -5.72 18.00
CA PHE A 142 -2.20 -5.19 17.35
C PHE A 142 -2.49 -3.89 16.57
N TRP A 143 -3.57 -3.86 15.80
CA TRP A 143 -3.95 -2.66 15.06
C TRP A 143 -4.47 -1.55 15.98
N GLY A 144 -5.13 -1.90 17.06
CA GLY A 144 -5.56 -0.98 18.11
C GLY A 144 -4.38 -0.28 18.80
N GLU A 145 -3.35 -1.03 19.16
CA GLU A 145 -2.12 -0.48 19.74
C GLU A 145 -1.43 0.49 18.79
N ILE A 146 -1.23 0.12 17.50
CA ILE A 146 -0.61 1.00 16.52
C ILE A 146 -1.42 2.29 16.31
N LYS A 147 -2.74 2.21 16.35
CA LYS A 147 -3.60 3.39 16.20
C LYS A 147 -3.37 4.42 17.32
N ASN A 148 -3.09 3.96 18.54
CA ASN A 148 -2.81 4.82 19.68
C ASN A 148 -1.43 5.51 19.61
N TRP A 149 -0.55 5.12 18.67
CA TRP A 149 0.77 5.71 18.46
C TRP A 149 0.79 6.83 17.42
N ARG A 150 -0.38 7.22 16.87
CA ARG A 150 -0.53 8.26 15.82
C ARG A 150 -0.94 9.64 16.44
#